data_376a839ae355244e1f712829fb3a9e59
#
_entry.id   376a839ae355244e1f712829fb3a9e59
#
_cell.length_a   1.000
_cell.length_b   1.000
_cell.length_c   1.000
_cell.angle_alpha   90.00
_cell.angle_beta   90.00
_cell.angle_gamma   90.00
#
_symmetry.space_group_name_H-M   'P 1'
#
loop_
_entity.id
_entity.type
_entity.pdbx_description
1 polymer ?
#
loop_
_entity_poly.entity_id
_entity_poly.type
_entity_poly.pdbx_seq_one_letter_code
_entity_poly.pdbx_strand_id
1 'polypeptide(L)'
;TGAGGRLCNAVMIAEARTPKHEYYVALLNDRVSQLPVLIASNQGGMSIEDVAKENPDAIVTTPIDFTKGLDFETAKQVAHKLGFSGSEQEKEAADTFVKLYQLFSERDATQVEINPLAESEDGAVLCMDAKLGFDENADFRQKEVFEMRDLTQEDPSEVKAGKYGLNFIKLDGNIGCLVNGAGLAMATLDVLSLNGGKPANFLDVGGGANAEAVKQAFDIVLEGEGVRAIFVNIFGGIMRCDVIAEGIIKATKEMDLHVPLVVRLQGTKEEEAKELIRKSGLKIQAYNDLDEAARKAVEAAAH
;
A
#
# COMPACT_ATOMS: atom_id res chain seq x y z
N THR A 1 18.69 -10.95 -4.77
CA THR A 1 17.77 -11.42 -5.79
C THR A 1 17.16 -10.24 -6.53
N GLY A 2 17.12 -10.27 -7.86
CA GLY A 2 16.75 -9.15 -8.73
C GLY A 2 17.95 -8.32 -9.17
N ALA A 3 17.79 -7.47 -10.20
CA ALA A 3 18.87 -6.73 -10.85
C ALA A 3 19.64 -5.76 -9.92
N GLY A 4 18.98 -5.25 -8.87
CA GLY A 4 19.59 -4.36 -7.87
C GLY A 4 20.15 -5.06 -6.63
N GLY A 5 19.91 -6.36 -6.47
CA GLY A 5 20.26 -7.12 -5.28
C GLY A 5 19.54 -6.61 -4.02
N ARG A 6 19.03 -7.52 -3.19
CA ARG A 6 18.52 -7.19 -1.85
C ARG A 6 19.34 -7.89 -0.79
N LEU A 7 19.61 -7.20 0.31
CA LEU A 7 20.30 -7.82 1.45
C LEU A 7 19.40 -8.91 2.03
N CYS A 8 19.94 -10.13 2.14
CA CYS A 8 19.26 -11.24 2.81
C CYS A 8 19.79 -11.33 4.25
N ASN A 9 19.01 -10.89 5.21
CA ASN A 9 19.42 -10.85 6.62
C ASN A 9 19.32 -12.23 7.29
N ALA A 10 18.42 -13.08 6.83
CA ALA A 10 18.20 -14.41 7.38
C ALA A 10 17.67 -15.37 6.32
N VAL A 11 17.95 -16.66 6.51
CA VAL A 11 17.39 -17.75 5.71
C VAL A 11 16.73 -18.77 6.63
N MET A 12 15.59 -19.29 6.20
CA MET A 12 14.95 -20.42 6.87
C MET A 12 15.56 -21.72 6.35
N ILE A 13 15.92 -22.61 7.25
CA ILE A 13 16.33 -23.97 6.94
C ILE A 13 15.20 -24.91 7.40
N ALA A 14 14.60 -25.61 6.47
CA ALA A 14 13.49 -26.53 6.72
C ALA A 14 13.87 -27.96 6.34
N GLU A 15 13.22 -28.95 6.96
CA GLU A 15 13.32 -30.35 6.55
C GLU A 15 12.77 -30.49 5.11
N ALA A 16 13.55 -31.11 4.23
CA ALA A 16 13.10 -31.38 2.87
C ALA A 16 12.01 -32.46 2.87
N ARG A 17 10.89 -32.17 2.26
CA ARG A 17 9.79 -33.10 2.00
C ARG A 17 9.54 -33.18 0.51
N THR A 18 9.36 -34.36 -0.01
CA THR A 18 9.06 -34.58 -1.43
C THR A 18 7.55 -34.44 -1.66
N PRO A 19 7.09 -33.44 -2.44
CA PRO A 19 5.69 -33.34 -2.78
C PRO A 19 5.30 -34.45 -3.76
N LYS A 20 4.20 -35.11 -3.47
CA LYS A 20 3.53 -36.04 -4.38
C LYS A 20 2.64 -35.26 -5.36
N HIS A 21 1.97 -34.22 -4.84
CA HIS A 21 1.13 -33.31 -5.60
C HIS A 21 1.17 -31.92 -4.97
N GLU A 22 1.08 -30.89 -5.81
CA GLU A 22 1.10 -29.50 -5.39
C GLU A 22 -0.22 -28.81 -5.74
N TYR A 23 -0.78 -28.11 -4.78
CA TYR A 23 -2.04 -27.37 -4.87
C TYR A 23 -1.79 -25.89 -4.64
N TYR A 24 -2.71 -25.08 -5.12
CA TYR A 24 -2.80 -23.65 -4.81
C TYR A 24 -3.98 -23.38 -3.89
N VAL A 25 -3.81 -22.55 -2.88
CA VAL A 25 -4.87 -22.09 -1.99
C VAL A 25 -4.66 -20.62 -1.64
N ALA A 26 -5.71 -19.82 -1.76
CA ALA A 26 -5.69 -18.43 -1.30
C ALA A 26 -7.03 -18.01 -0.67
N LEU A 27 -6.95 -17.07 0.23
CA LEU A 27 -8.06 -16.33 0.81
C LEU A 27 -7.85 -14.85 0.56
N LEU A 28 -8.86 -14.18 0.06
CA LEU A 28 -8.86 -12.75 -0.19
C LEU A 28 -10.29 -12.18 -0.18
N ASN A 29 -10.42 -10.86 -0.12
CA ASN A 29 -11.70 -10.20 -0.28
C ASN A 29 -11.99 -9.96 -1.76
N ASP A 30 -13.00 -10.61 -2.31
CA ASP A 30 -13.40 -10.41 -3.69
C ASP A 30 -14.30 -9.17 -3.84
N ARG A 31 -13.90 -8.29 -4.75
CA ARG A 31 -14.62 -7.02 -4.99
C ARG A 31 -15.94 -7.23 -5.74
N VAL A 32 -16.09 -8.32 -6.48
CA VAL A 32 -17.29 -8.58 -7.28
C VAL A 32 -18.40 -9.13 -6.40
N SER A 33 -18.12 -10.18 -5.64
CA SER A 33 -19.07 -10.78 -4.69
C SER A 33 -19.21 -9.97 -3.39
N GLN A 34 -18.26 -9.09 -3.09
CA GLN A 34 -18.14 -8.34 -1.83
C GLN A 34 -18.07 -9.25 -0.59
N LEU A 35 -17.49 -10.42 -0.77
CA LEU A 35 -17.31 -11.45 0.26
C LEU A 35 -15.85 -11.90 0.30
N PRO A 36 -15.40 -12.44 1.43
CA PRO A 36 -14.20 -13.27 1.45
C PRO A 36 -14.41 -14.50 0.54
N VAL A 37 -13.38 -14.89 -0.19
CA VAL A 37 -13.41 -16.06 -1.05
C VAL A 37 -12.23 -16.98 -0.76
N LEU A 38 -12.48 -18.28 -0.76
CA LEU A 38 -11.47 -19.31 -0.84
C LEU A 38 -11.27 -19.67 -2.32
N ILE A 39 -10.09 -19.41 -2.83
CA ILE A 39 -9.65 -19.80 -4.18
C ILE A 39 -8.70 -20.94 -4.05
N ALA A 40 -8.94 -22.02 -4.77
CA ALA A 40 -8.10 -23.19 -4.73
C ALA A 40 -7.96 -23.83 -6.11
N SER A 41 -6.82 -24.46 -6.37
CA SER A 41 -6.55 -25.21 -7.60
C SER A 41 -5.72 -26.46 -7.31
N ASN A 42 -5.92 -27.49 -8.11
CA ASN A 42 -5.05 -28.66 -8.12
C ASN A 42 -3.77 -28.46 -8.94
N GLN A 43 -3.50 -27.25 -9.38
CA GLN A 43 -2.27 -26.83 -10.07
C GLN A 43 -1.55 -25.79 -9.20
N GLY A 44 -0.66 -26.27 -8.34
CA GLY A 44 0.19 -25.47 -7.47
C GLY A 44 1.63 -25.35 -7.98
N GLY A 45 2.45 -24.59 -7.26
CA GLY A 45 3.85 -24.39 -7.61
C GLY A 45 4.09 -23.50 -8.84
N MET A 46 3.04 -22.89 -9.38
CA MET A 46 3.07 -22.03 -10.57
C MET A 46 2.19 -20.77 -10.37
N SER A 47 2.24 -19.83 -11.36
CA SER A 47 1.40 -18.63 -11.32
C SER A 47 -0.07 -19.01 -11.49
N ILE A 48 -0.91 -18.60 -10.55
CA ILE A 48 -2.36 -18.82 -10.62
C ILE A 48 -3.00 -18.04 -11.78
N GLU A 49 -2.41 -16.91 -12.16
CA GLU A 49 -2.87 -16.10 -13.30
C GLU A 49 -2.69 -16.85 -14.62
N ASP A 50 -1.63 -17.61 -14.75
CA ASP A 50 -1.39 -18.45 -15.93
C ASP A 50 -2.37 -19.64 -15.94
N VAL A 51 -2.61 -20.27 -14.79
CA VAL A 51 -3.66 -21.31 -14.65
C VAL A 51 -5.02 -20.76 -15.04
N ALA A 52 -5.37 -19.54 -14.60
CA ALA A 52 -6.64 -18.89 -14.93
C ALA A 52 -6.83 -18.63 -16.43
N LYS A 53 -5.74 -18.38 -17.16
CA LYS A 53 -5.78 -18.16 -18.62
C LYS A 53 -5.85 -19.46 -19.40
N GLU A 54 -5.07 -20.47 -19.01
CA GLU A 54 -4.91 -21.72 -19.74
C GLU A 54 -5.98 -22.75 -19.40
N ASN A 55 -6.38 -22.82 -18.14
CA ASN A 55 -7.35 -23.78 -17.62
C ASN A 55 -8.20 -23.20 -16.49
N PRO A 56 -9.14 -22.28 -16.78
CA PRO A 56 -9.97 -21.63 -15.77
C PRO A 56 -10.83 -22.63 -14.96
N ASP A 57 -11.17 -23.78 -15.53
CA ASP A 57 -11.95 -24.82 -14.86
C ASP A 57 -11.18 -25.55 -13.74
N ALA A 58 -9.84 -25.40 -13.71
CA ALA A 58 -9.01 -25.92 -12.64
C ALA A 58 -9.09 -25.07 -11.36
N ILE A 59 -9.74 -23.90 -11.42
CA ILE A 59 -9.86 -22.98 -10.28
C ILE A 59 -11.23 -23.14 -9.63
N VAL A 60 -11.22 -23.50 -8.36
CA VAL A 60 -12.40 -23.55 -7.50
C VAL A 60 -12.49 -22.29 -6.68
N THR A 61 -13.51 -21.46 -6.89
CA THR A 61 -13.78 -20.28 -6.09
C THR A 61 -15.01 -20.54 -5.21
N THR A 62 -14.85 -20.36 -3.91
CA THR A 62 -15.89 -20.59 -2.90
C THR A 62 -16.10 -19.31 -2.08
N PRO A 63 -17.21 -18.57 -2.29
CA PRO A 63 -17.55 -17.43 -1.44
C PRO A 63 -17.86 -17.86 0.00
N ILE A 64 -17.44 -17.06 0.96
CA ILE A 64 -17.61 -17.35 2.39
C ILE A 64 -18.49 -16.27 3.01
N ASP A 65 -19.57 -16.68 3.65
CA ASP A 65 -20.39 -15.78 4.48
C ASP A 65 -19.58 -15.41 5.73
N PHE A 66 -19.09 -14.15 5.79
CA PHE A 66 -18.24 -13.68 6.89
C PHE A 66 -18.93 -13.73 8.27
N THR A 67 -20.27 -13.81 8.31
CA THR A 67 -21.02 -13.95 9.58
C THR A 67 -20.99 -15.37 10.14
N LYS A 68 -20.72 -16.37 9.27
CA LYS A 68 -20.68 -17.80 9.65
C LYS A 68 -19.26 -18.35 9.60
N GLY A 69 -18.40 -17.73 8.80
CA GLY A 69 -17.06 -18.23 8.54
C GLY A 69 -17.03 -19.41 7.55
N LEU A 70 -15.85 -20.00 7.39
CA LEU A 70 -15.67 -21.21 6.59
C LEU A 70 -15.88 -22.44 7.48
N ASP A 71 -16.99 -23.15 7.28
CA ASP A 71 -17.25 -24.41 7.99
C ASP A 71 -16.45 -25.59 7.38
N PHE A 72 -16.24 -26.61 8.21
CA PHE A 72 -15.44 -27.76 7.85
C PHE A 72 -16.03 -28.57 6.68
N GLU A 73 -17.34 -28.69 6.57
CA GLU A 73 -17.96 -29.45 5.49
C GLU A 73 -17.80 -28.74 4.13
N THR A 74 -17.93 -27.43 4.11
CA THR A 74 -17.65 -26.61 2.92
C THR A 74 -16.18 -26.73 2.53
N ALA A 75 -15.25 -26.61 3.49
CA ALA A 75 -13.81 -26.79 3.26
C ALA A 75 -13.48 -28.18 2.72
N LYS A 76 -14.11 -29.22 3.25
CA LYS A 76 -13.95 -30.61 2.81
C LYS A 76 -14.46 -30.84 1.37
N GLN A 77 -15.57 -30.21 1.00
CA GLN A 77 -16.05 -30.24 -0.39
C GLN A 77 -15.05 -29.61 -1.36
N VAL A 78 -14.37 -28.55 -0.97
CA VAL A 78 -13.29 -27.95 -1.76
C VAL A 78 -12.12 -28.91 -1.88
N ALA A 79 -11.64 -29.50 -0.76
CA ALA A 79 -10.56 -30.49 -0.77
C ALA A 79 -10.88 -31.70 -1.67
N HIS A 80 -12.11 -32.19 -1.61
CA HIS A 80 -12.58 -33.27 -2.48
C HIS A 80 -12.53 -32.91 -3.97
N LYS A 81 -12.98 -31.70 -4.33
CA LYS A 81 -12.91 -31.17 -5.71
C LYS A 81 -11.49 -31.04 -6.23
N LEU A 82 -10.54 -30.73 -5.36
CA LEU A 82 -9.12 -30.64 -5.71
C LEU A 82 -8.48 -31.99 -5.95
N GLY A 83 -9.11 -33.10 -5.50
CA GLY A 83 -8.65 -34.46 -5.76
C GLY A 83 -7.54 -34.92 -4.82
N PHE A 84 -7.56 -34.54 -3.54
CA PHE A 84 -6.67 -35.13 -2.54
C PHE A 84 -6.81 -36.65 -2.51
N SER A 85 -5.70 -37.39 -2.32
CA SER A 85 -5.61 -38.79 -2.63
C SER A 85 -6.34 -39.74 -1.66
N GLY A 86 -6.91 -39.23 -0.57
CA GLY A 86 -7.63 -40.05 0.40
C GLY A 86 -8.46 -39.25 1.40
N SER A 87 -9.33 -39.96 2.12
CA SER A 87 -10.24 -39.28 3.07
C SER A 87 -9.53 -38.61 4.22
N GLU A 88 -8.36 -39.05 4.63
CA GLU A 88 -7.56 -38.38 5.69
C GLU A 88 -6.89 -37.13 5.15
N GLN A 89 -6.36 -37.19 3.92
CA GLN A 89 -5.79 -36.02 3.24
C GLN A 89 -6.85 -34.94 2.97
N GLU A 90 -8.05 -35.34 2.56
CA GLU A 90 -9.18 -34.42 2.41
C GLU A 90 -9.54 -33.73 3.73
N LYS A 91 -9.53 -34.44 4.86
CA LYS A 91 -9.80 -33.88 6.18
C LYS A 91 -8.70 -32.92 6.62
N GLU A 92 -7.43 -33.31 6.43
CA GLU A 92 -6.28 -32.49 6.79
C GLU A 92 -6.24 -31.21 5.96
N ALA A 93 -6.52 -31.29 4.66
CA ALA A 93 -6.66 -30.13 3.79
C ALA A 93 -7.83 -29.23 4.22
N ALA A 94 -9.00 -29.82 4.54
CA ALA A 94 -10.16 -29.08 5.03
C ALA A 94 -9.86 -28.34 6.34
N ASP A 95 -9.20 -29.02 7.30
CA ASP A 95 -8.78 -28.42 8.56
C ASP A 95 -7.79 -27.27 8.31
N THR A 96 -6.87 -27.43 7.37
CA THR A 96 -5.94 -26.39 6.94
C THR A 96 -6.70 -25.19 6.37
N PHE A 97 -7.68 -25.38 5.50
CA PHE A 97 -8.47 -24.27 4.92
C PHE A 97 -9.25 -23.51 6.00
N VAL A 98 -9.84 -24.22 6.96
CA VAL A 98 -10.52 -23.58 8.09
C VAL A 98 -9.56 -22.75 8.93
N LYS A 99 -8.35 -23.27 9.24
CA LYS A 99 -7.32 -22.55 9.99
C LYS A 99 -6.78 -21.34 9.23
N LEU A 100 -6.61 -21.45 7.91
CA LEU A 100 -6.21 -20.30 7.08
C LEU A 100 -7.28 -19.20 7.07
N TYR A 101 -8.56 -19.58 7.04
CA TYR A 101 -9.66 -18.60 7.17
C TYR A 101 -9.71 -17.96 8.56
N GLN A 102 -9.46 -18.71 9.64
CA GLN A 102 -9.35 -18.15 10.98
C GLN A 102 -8.21 -17.13 11.06
N LEU A 103 -7.03 -17.47 10.54
CA LEU A 103 -5.91 -16.55 10.45
C LEU A 103 -6.27 -15.30 9.63
N PHE A 104 -6.92 -15.48 8.46
CA PHE A 104 -7.36 -14.38 7.61
C PHE A 104 -8.28 -13.42 8.36
N SER A 105 -9.28 -13.94 9.08
CA SER A 105 -10.28 -13.10 9.78
C SER A 105 -9.76 -12.53 11.10
N GLU A 106 -9.01 -13.29 11.90
CA GLU A 106 -8.56 -12.89 13.24
C GLU A 106 -7.36 -11.95 13.19
N ARG A 107 -6.55 -12.00 12.12
CA ARG A 107 -5.34 -11.18 11.97
C ARG A 107 -5.51 -10.00 11.00
N ASP A 108 -6.73 -9.69 10.61
CA ASP A 108 -7.01 -8.63 9.63
C ASP A 108 -6.19 -8.78 8.34
N ALA A 109 -6.06 -10.01 7.86
CA ALA A 109 -5.34 -10.25 6.62
C ALA A 109 -6.18 -9.78 5.42
N THR A 110 -5.52 -9.18 4.45
CA THR A 110 -6.11 -8.81 3.15
C THR A 110 -5.95 -9.92 2.12
N GLN A 111 -4.93 -10.74 2.34
CA GLN A 111 -4.62 -11.91 1.52
C GLN A 111 -3.88 -12.96 2.37
N VAL A 112 -4.22 -14.21 2.17
CA VAL A 112 -3.45 -15.37 2.62
C VAL A 112 -3.30 -16.30 1.41
N GLU A 113 -2.08 -16.56 0.98
CA GLU A 113 -1.78 -17.43 -0.16
C GLU A 113 -0.80 -18.50 0.27
N ILE A 114 -1.11 -19.75 -0.05
CA ILE A 114 -0.23 -20.91 0.09
C ILE A 114 0.04 -21.46 -1.31
N ASN A 115 1.29 -21.36 -1.75
CA ASN A 115 1.68 -21.82 -3.09
C ASN A 115 3.15 -22.29 -3.12
N PRO A 116 3.34 -23.63 -3.06
CA PRO A 116 2.31 -24.65 -3.03
C PRO A 116 1.84 -25.06 -1.62
N LEU A 117 0.58 -25.53 -1.55
CA LEU A 117 0.15 -26.48 -0.54
C LEU A 117 0.45 -27.86 -1.11
N ALA A 118 1.16 -28.71 -0.38
CA ALA A 118 1.63 -29.98 -0.92
C ALA A 118 1.03 -31.19 -0.18
N GLU A 119 0.64 -32.21 -0.92
CA GLU A 119 0.50 -33.54 -0.39
C GLU A 119 1.85 -34.26 -0.56
N SER A 120 2.47 -34.66 0.54
CA SER A 120 3.75 -35.39 0.53
C SER A 120 3.58 -36.90 0.29
N GLU A 121 4.69 -37.57 -0.02
CA GLU A 121 4.67 -39.03 -0.26
C GLU A 121 4.20 -39.85 0.95
N ASP A 122 4.44 -39.33 2.17
CA ASP A 122 3.97 -39.98 3.41
C ASP A 122 2.51 -39.60 3.75
N GLY A 123 1.84 -38.83 2.88
CA GLY A 123 0.44 -38.49 2.98
C GLY A 123 0.13 -37.25 3.87
N ALA A 124 1.14 -36.51 4.35
CA ALA A 124 0.91 -35.27 5.10
C ALA A 124 0.56 -34.10 4.16
N VAL A 125 -0.29 -33.20 4.62
CA VAL A 125 -0.63 -31.95 3.91
C VAL A 125 0.19 -30.81 4.51
N LEU A 126 1.03 -30.18 3.69
CA LEU A 126 2.06 -29.24 4.12
C LEU A 126 1.94 -27.90 3.41
N CYS A 127 1.97 -26.80 4.16
CA CYS A 127 2.17 -25.46 3.62
C CYS A 127 3.66 -25.27 3.33
N MET A 128 4.04 -25.28 2.05
CA MET A 128 5.46 -25.22 1.66
C MET A 128 5.95 -23.77 1.61
N ASP A 129 5.11 -22.88 1.13
CA ASP A 129 5.36 -21.42 1.13
C ASP A 129 4.08 -20.66 1.43
N ALA A 130 4.21 -19.51 2.05
CA ALA A 130 3.07 -18.68 2.44
C ALA A 130 3.36 -17.20 2.15
N LYS A 131 2.39 -16.54 1.53
CA LYS A 131 2.38 -15.08 1.37
C LYS A 131 1.16 -14.51 2.08
N LEU A 132 1.40 -13.57 2.99
CA LEU A 132 0.36 -12.94 3.76
C LEU A 132 0.44 -11.42 3.61
N GLY A 133 -0.70 -10.81 3.32
CA GLY A 133 -0.89 -9.37 3.40
C GLY A 133 -1.80 -9.04 4.57
N PHE A 134 -1.52 -7.95 5.29
CA PHE A 134 -2.31 -7.51 6.43
C PHE A 134 -2.81 -6.08 6.19
N ASP A 135 -3.96 -5.74 6.77
CA ASP A 135 -4.50 -4.39 6.72
C ASP A 135 -3.67 -3.47 7.64
N GLU A 136 -2.93 -2.53 7.05
CA GLU A 136 -2.13 -1.57 7.82
C GLU A 136 -2.97 -0.69 8.75
N ASN A 137 -4.25 -0.50 8.46
CA ASN A 137 -5.16 0.22 9.36
C ASN A 137 -5.50 -0.57 10.63
N ALA A 138 -5.16 -1.85 10.69
CA ALA A 138 -5.36 -2.70 11.85
C ALA A 138 -4.15 -2.77 12.81
N ASP A 139 -3.08 -2.01 12.58
CA ASP A 139 -1.84 -2.04 13.36
C ASP A 139 -2.10 -1.84 14.87
N PHE A 140 -3.06 -0.98 15.21
CA PHE A 140 -3.43 -0.68 16.60
C PHE A 140 -3.91 -1.90 17.39
N ARG A 141 -4.44 -2.93 16.71
CA ARG A 141 -4.95 -4.17 17.31
C ARG A 141 -4.14 -5.42 16.94
N GLN A 142 -3.30 -5.36 15.89
CA GLN A 142 -2.46 -6.46 15.40
C GLN A 142 -0.97 -6.23 15.67
N LYS A 143 -0.62 -5.73 16.85
CA LYS A 143 0.75 -5.33 17.21
C LYS A 143 1.77 -6.43 17.01
N GLU A 144 1.46 -7.67 17.40
CA GLU A 144 2.35 -8.83 17.23
C GLU A 144 2.72 -9.07 15.77
N VAL A 145 1.78 -8.83 14.83
CA VAL A 145 2.01 -8.97 13.39
C VAL A 145 2.92 -7.85 12.90
N PHE A 146 2.62 -6.59 13.28
CA PHE A 146 3.38 -5.43 12.82
C PHE A 146 4.76 -5.30 13.47
N GLU A 147 4.99 -5.89 14.64
CA GLU A 147 6.33 -6.02 15.25
C GLU A 147 7.28 -6.93 14.45
N MET A 148 6.74 -7.83 13.60
CA MET A 148 7.55 -8.65 12.69
C MET A 148 8.00 -7.91 11.42
N ARG A 149 7.55 -6.67 11.19
CA ARG A 149 7.88 -5.86 10.03
C ARG A 149 9.39 -5.56 9.96
N ASP A 150 10.04 -5.94 8.87
CA ASP A 150 11.46 -5.63 8.64
C ASP A 150 11.62 -4.31 7.89
N LEU A 151 11.71 -3.21 8.65
CA LEU A 151 11.86 -1.86 8.12
C LEU A 151 13.15 -1.67 7.29
N THR A 152 14.12 -2.59 7.38
CA THR A 152 15.36 -2.51 6.59
C THR A 152 15.15 -2.89 5.13
N GLN A 153 14.01 -3.50 4.81
CA GLN A 153 13.63 -3.90 3.45
C GLN A 153 12.71 -2.88 2.75
N GLU A 154 12.33 -1.83 3.46
CA GLU A 154 11.43 -0.78 2.97
C GLU A 154 12.20 0.47 2.52
N ASP A 155 11.55 1.36 1.77
CA ASP A 155 12.15 2.65 1.41
C ASP A 155 12.33 3.50 2.68
N PRO A 156 13.55 4.01 2.96
CA PRO A 156 13.81 4.80 4.15
C PRO A 156 12.94 6.05 4.28
N SER A 157 12.55 6.66 3.16
CA SER A 157 11.68 7.85 3.16
C SER A 157 10.25 7.49 3.55
N GLU A 158 9.74 6.32 3.12
CA GLU A 158 8.43 5.81 3.51
C GLU A 158 8.40 5.47 5.01
N VAL A 159 9.46 4.79 5.50
CA VAL A 159 9.63 4.51 6.93
C VAL A 159 9.69 5.79 7.75
N LYS A 160 10.43 6.81 7.27
CA LYS A 160 10.53 8.12 7.92
C LYS A 160 9.15 8.81 7.97
N ALA A 161 8.43 8.82 6.86
CA ALA A 161 7.10 9.42 6.74
C ALA A 161 6.09 8.80 7.73
N GLY A 162 6.07 7.47 7.84
CA GLY A 162 5.20 6.74 8.76
C GLY A 162 5.35 7.17 10.21
N LYS A 163 6.56 7.53 10.66
CA LYS A 163 6.81 8.02 12.04
C LYS A 163 6.09 9.33 12.36
N TYR A 164 5.73 10.10 11.34
CA TYR A 164 5.02 11.39 11.46
C TYR A 164 3.55 11.30 11.05
N GLY A 165 3.05 10.08 10.80
CA GLY A 165 1.68 9.85 10.35
C GLY A 165 1.41 10.36 8.92
N LEU A 166 2.44 10.44 8.10
CA LEU A 166 2.36 10.85 6.70
C LEU A 166 2.27 9.60 5.80
N ASN A 167 1.34 9.61 4.85
CA ASN A 167 1.27 8.61 3.81
C ASN A 167 2.15 9.06 2.63
N PHE A 168 3.31 8.43 2.48
CA PHE A 168 4.29 8.77 1.45
C PHE A 168 4.62 7.54 0.60
N ILE A 169 4.67 7.74 -0.72
CA ILE A 169 5.15 6.74 -1.68
C ILE A 169 6.10 7.45 -2.64
N LYS A 170 7.31 6.94 -2.78
CA LYS A 170 8.30 7.46 -3.70
C LYS A 170 7.95 7.10 -5.15
N LEU A 171 8.10 8.07 -6.07
CA LEU A 171 7.92 7.92 -7.51
C LEU A 171 9.16 8.45 -8.25
N ASP A 172 9.24 8.16 -9.56
CA ASP A 172 10.42 8.49 -10.40
C ASP A 172 10.34 9.86 -11.10
N GLY A 173 9.74 10.87 -10.44
CA GLY A 173 9.55 12.19 -11.03
C GLY A 173 10.49 13.27 -10.48
N ASN A 174 10.17 14.52 -10.82
CA ASN A 174 10.94 15.70 -10.44
C ASN A 174 10.10 16.81 -9.80
N ILE A 175 8.80 16.58 -9.59
CA ILE A 175 7.90 17.52 -8.91
C ILE A 175 7.50 16.88 -7.59
N GLY A 176 8.01 17.41 -6.49
CA GLY A 176 7.61 17.00 -5.14
C GLY A 176 6.17 17.43 -4.87
N CYS A 177 5.34 16.54 -4.32
CA CYS A 177 3.93 16.78 -4.06
C CYS A 177 3.63 16.71 -2.58
N LEU A 178 2.87 17.70 -2.06
CA LEU A 178 2.37 17.76 -0.70
C LEU A 178 0.88 18.10 -0.76
N VAL A 179 0.03 17.14 -0.36
CA VAL A 179 -1.43 17.24 -0.52
C VAL A 179 -2.13 16.76 0.74
N ASN A 180 -3.31 17.24 1.04
CA ASN A 180 -4.16 16.70 2.11
C ASN A 180 -5.33 15.90 1.54
N GLY A 181 -5.35 14.63 1.87
CA GLY A 181 -6.36 13.67 1.43
C GLY A 181 -5.91 12.86 0.20
N ALA A 182 -5.98 11.54 0.31
CA ALA A 182 -5.50 10.60 -0.71
C ALA A 182 -6.15 10.82 -2.08
N GLY A 183 -7.47 11.09 -2.11
CA GLY A 183 -8.21 11.36 -3.36
C GLY A 183 -7.70 12.63 -4.06
N LEU A 184 -7.48 13.71 -3.31
CA LEU A 184 -6.92 14.96 -3.85
C LEU A 184 -5.46 14.75 -4.29
N ALA A 185 -4.69 13.95 -3.56
CA ALA A 185 -3.32 13.62 -3.94
C ALA A 185 -3.28 12.88 -5.28
N MET A 186 -4.09 11.84 -5.47
CA MET A 186 -4.18 11.14 -6.77
C MET A 186 -4.59 12.07 -7.90
N ALA A 187 -5.65 12.88 -7.71
CA ALA A 187 -6.08 13.86 -8.71
C ALA A 187 -4.98 14.88 -9.04
N THR A 188 -4.19 15.29 -8.03
CA THR A 188 -3.06 16.22 -8.21
C THR A 188 -1.98 15.59 -9.10
N LEU A 189 -1.63 14.31 -8.86
CA LEU A 189 -0.66 13.59 -9.68
C LEU A 189 -1.16 13.45 -11.13
N ASP A 190 -2.45 13.16 -11.33
CA ASP A 190 -3.07 13.06 -12.65
C ASP A 190 -3.00 14.39 -13.40
N VAL A 191 -3.38 15.51 -12.76
CA VAL A 191 -3.35 16.83 -13.37
C VAL A 191 -1.91 17.27 -13.71
N LEU A 192 -0.92 16.97 -12.85
CA LEU A 192 0.50 17.20 -13.17
C LEU A 192 0.92 16.39 -14.40
N SER A 193 0.55 15.11 -14.46
CA SER A 193 0.88 14.22 -15.58
C SER A 193 0.22 14.67 -16.89
N LEU A 194 -1.05 15.09 -16.86
CA LEU A 194 -1.76 15.65 -18.02
C LEU A 194 -1.11 16.93 -18.56
N ASN A 195 -0.46 17.70 -17.71
CA ASN A 195 0.34 18.88 -18.11
C ASN A 195 1.79 18.54 -18.49
N GLY A 196 2.14 17.26 -18.61
CA GLY A 196 3.48 16.79 -18.99
C GLY A 196 4.51 16.76 -17.85
N GLY A 197 4.06 16.94 -16.61
CA GLY A 197 4.90 16.84 -15.42
C GLY A 197 5.13 15.40 -14.96
N LYS A 198 6.14 15.21 -14.14
CA LYS A 198 6.48 13.92 -13.53
C LYS A 198 6.48 14.05 -12.01
N PRO A 199 5.44 13.59 -11.31
CA PRO A 199 5.42 13.59 -9.84
C PRO A 199 6.56 12.75 -9.26
N ALA A 200 7.25 13.29 -8.24
CA ALA A 200 8.34 12.62 -7.54
C ALA A 200 7.86 11.72 -6.39
N ASN A 201 6.65 11.96 -5.93
CA ASN A 201 6.04 11.22 -4.84
C ASN A 201 4.52 11.38 -4.82
N PHE A 202 3.84 10.39 -4.22
CA PHE A 202 2.54 10.59 -3.58
C PHE A 202 2.80 11.03 -2.13
N LEU A 203 2.07 12.02 -1.62
CA LEU A 203 2.10 12.37 -0.21
C LEU A 203 0.74 12.93 0.23
N ASP A 204 0.16 12.27 1.22
CA ASP A 204 -1.02 12.74 1.93
C ASP A 204 -0.64 13.07 3.38
N VAL A 205 -0.77 14.35 3.73
CA VAL A 205 -0.49 14.82 5.10
C VAL A 205 -1.63 14.52 6.08
N GLY A 206 -2.75 13.98 5.58
CA GLY A 206 -3.95 13.71 6.39
C GLY A 206 -4.72 14.96 6.78
N GLY A 207 -5.94 14.78 7.29
CA GLY A 207 -6.85 15.86 7.67
C GLY A 207 -6.52 16.57 9.00
N GLY A 208 -5.57 16.04 9.77
CA GLY A 208 -5.18 16.56 11.09
C GLY A 208 -3.74 17.05 11.17
N ALA A 209 -3.04 17.23 10.04
CA ALA A 209 -1.65 17.65 10.03
C ALA A 209 -1.46 19.01 10.71
N ASN A 210 -0.41 19.08 11.52
CA ASN A 210 0.06 20.30 12.16
C ASN A 210 1.30 20.88 11.43
N ALA A 211 1.78 22.02 11.86
CA ALA A 211 2.94 22.70 11.24
C ALA A 211 4.21 21.83 11.25
N GLU A 212 4.39 20.97 12.27
CA GLU A 212 5.54 20.07 12.34
C GLU A 212 5.44 18.92 11.30
N ALA A 213 4.26 18.31 11.14
CA ALA A 213 4.02 17.30 10.11
C ALA A 213 4.26 17.89 8.70
N VAL A 214 3.82 19.13 8.44
CA VAL A 214 4.08 19.83 7.19
C VAL A 214 5.58 20.03 6.96
N LYS A 215 6.32 20.44 7.99
CA LYS A 215 7.78 20.58 7.90
C LYS A 215 8.44 19.24 7.56
N GLN A 216 8.09 18.18 8.25
CA GLN A 216 8.63 16.82 7.98
C GLN A 216 8.27 16.34 6.58
N ALA A 217 7.07 16.69 6.08
CA ALA A 217 6.69 16.40 4.70
C ALA A 217 7.63 17.10 3.70
N PHE A 218 7.98 18.36 3.93
CA PHE A 218 8.97 19.05 3.10
C PHE A 218 10.35 18.41 3.17
N ASP A 219 10.83 18.07 4.38
CA ASP A 219 12.12 17.39 4.57
C ASP A 219 12.19 16.11 3.74
N ILE A 220 11.15 15.26 3.82
CA ILE A 220 11.09 13.98 3.12
C ILE A 220 11.06 14.19 1.60
N VAL A 221 10.25 15.13 1.12
CA VAL A 221 10.13 15.42 -0.31
C VAL A 221 11.46 15.94 -0.88
N LEU A 222 12.18 16.78 -0.13
CA LEU A 222 13.45 17.35 -0.57
C LEU A 222 14.64 16.38 -0.50
N GLU A 223 14.55 15.33 0.32
CA GLU A 223 15.52 14.23 0.31
C GLU A 223 15.45 13.41 -1.00
N GLY A 224 14.36 13.56 -1.77
CA GLY A 224 14.19 12.91 -3.07
C GLY A 224 15.20 13.40 -4.09
N GLU A 225 16.02 12.47 -4.63
CA GLU A 225 16.97 12.79 -5.69
C GLU A 225 16.23 13.32 -6.94
N GLY A 226 16.63 14.51 -7.40
CA GLY A 226 16.12 15.08 -8.66
C GLY A 226 14.84 15.90 -8.53
N VAL A 227 14.34 16.20 -7.33
CA VAL A 227 13.24 17.16 -7.13
C VAL A 227 13.68 18.56 -7.54
N ARG A 228 12.95 19.16 -8.50
CA ARG A 228 13.23 20.47 -9.10
C ARG A 228 12.20 21.53 -8.78
N ALA A 229 11.00 21.12 -8.36
CA ALA A 229 9.96 22.00 -7.89
C ALA A 229 9.10 21.29 -6.85
N ILE A 230 8.44 22.01 -5.98
CA ILE A 230 7.46 21.46 -5.03
C ILE A 230 6.09 22.06 -5.36
N PHE A 231 5.09 21.19 -5.44
CA PHE A 231 3.69 21.54 -5.57
C PHE A 231 2.93 21.19 -4.30
N VAL A 232 2.42 22.20 -3.61
CA VAL A 232 1.54 22.04 -2.44
C VAL A 232 0.11 22.31 -2.87
N ASN A 233 -0.77 21.32 -2.70
CA ASN A 233 -2.18 21.46 -3.04
C ASN A 233 -3.04 21.07 -1.81
N ILE A 234 -3.59 22.05 -1.15
CA ILE A 234 -4.39 21.88 0.07
C ILE A 234 -5.81 22.36 -0.15
N PHE A 235 -6.75 21.50 0.22
CA PHE A 235 -8.14 21.87 0.38
C PHE A 235 -8.50 21.91 1.87
N GLY A 236 -8.67 23.12 2.41
CA GLY A 236 -9.00 23.34 3.81
C GLY A 236 -10.45 22.96 4.12
N GLY A 237 -10.61 21.92 4.92
CA GLY A 237 -11.86 21.53 5.54
C GLY A 237 -11.70 21.62 7.07
N ILE A 238 -11.54 20.49 7.73
CA ILE A 238 -11.14 20.39 9.15
C ILE A 238 -9.75 21.01 9.34
N MET A 239 -8.82 20.69 8.45
CA MET A 239 -7.53 21.36 8.35
C MET A 239 -7.71 22.78 7.83
N ARG A 240 -7.10 23.74 8.49
CA ARG A 240 -7.17 25.17 8.13
C ARG A 240 -5.97 25.57 7.28
N CYS A 241 -6.24 26.32 6.22
CA CYS A 241 -5.19 26.79 5.30
C CYS A 241 -4.15 27.70 5.98
N ASP A 242 -4.54 28.50 6.98
CA ASP A 242 -3.61 29.37 7.72
C ASP A 242 -2.56 28.56 8.50
N VAL A 243 -2.94 27.45 9.15
CA VAL A 243 -2.01 26.54 9.86
C VAL A 243 -1.02 25.92 8.88
N ILE A 244 -1.48 25.51 7.70
CA ILE A 244 -0.60 24.99 6.66
C ILE A 244 0.35 26.05 6.13
N ALA A 245 -0.14 27.27 5.89
CA ALA A 245 0.69 28.39 5.45
C ALA A 245 1.80 28.72 6.47
N GLU A 246 1.51 28.67 7.76
CA GLU A 246 2.52 28.81 8.82
C GLU A 246 3.57 27.69 8.75
N GLY A 247 3.15 26.45 8.57
CA GLY A 247 4.04 25.29 8.38
C GLY A 247 4.95 25.44 7.15
N ILE A 248 4.37 25.86 6.01
CA ILE A 248 5.10 26.13 4.77
C ILE A 248 6.14 27.24 4.98
N ILE A 249 5.74 28.34 5.59
CA ILE A 249 6.62 29.50 5.85
C ILE A 249 7.77 29.07 6.79
N LYS A 250 7.46 28.32 7.85
CA LYS A 250 8.46 27.80 8.78
C LYS A 250 9.46 26.87 8.06
N ALA A 251 8.96 25.87 7.33
CA ALA A 251 9.79 24.96 6.57
C ALA A 251 10.69 25.70 5.57
N THR A 252 10.12 26.60 4.78
CA THR A 252 10.88 27.38 3.78
C THR A 252 12.00 28.24 4.39
N LYS A 253 11.78 28.80 5.59
CA LYS A 253 12.80 29.59 6.29
C LYS A 253 13.91 28.76 6.92
N GLU A 254 13.56 27.62 7.51
CA GLU A 254 14.50 26.77 8.24
C GLU A 254 15.36 25.89 7.30
N MET A 255 14.84 25.53 6.13
CA MET A 255 15.46 24.57 5.23
C MET A 255 16.26 25.18 4.08
N ASP A 256 16.33 26.53 3.99
CA ASP A 256 16.99 27.22 2.87
C ASP A 256 16.55 26.67 1.50
N LEU A 257 15.24 26.70 1.24
CA LEU A 257 14.62 26.05 0.10
C LEU A 257 15.14 26.63 -1.23
N HIS A 258 15.88 25.84 -1.99
CA HIS A 258 16.47 26.24 -3.27
C HIS A 258 15.60 25.95 -4.50
N VAL A 259 14.52 25.16 -4.33
CA VAL A 259 13.62 24.79 -5.42
C VAL A 259 12.38 25.69 -5.43
N PRO A 260 11.81 25.99 -6.62
CA PRO A 260 10.56 26.73 -6.74
C PRO A 260 9.43 26.05 -5.95
N LEU A 261 8.65 26.86 -5.25
CA LEU A 261 7.49 26.41 -4.49
C LEU A 261 6.22 26.99 -5.08
N VAL A 262 5.35 26.14 -5.59
CA VAL A 262 4.02 26.47 -6.10
C VAL A 262 2.98 25.96 -5.11
N VAL A 263 2.04 26.83 -4.73
CA VAL A 263 1.08 26.55 -3.67
C VAL A 263 -0.33 26.85 -4.14
N ARG A 264 -1.25 25.93 -3.92
CA ARG A 264 -2.69 26.15 -4.01
C ARG A 264 -3.30 25.85 -2.64
N LEU A 265 -3.87 26.89 -2.04
CA LEU A 265 -4.61 26.80 -0.78
C LEU A 265 -6.04 27.26 -1.03
N GLN A 266 -7.01 26.39 -0.76
CA GLN A 266 -8.42 26.69 -0.96
C GLN A 266 -9.26 26.18 0.23
N GLY A 267 -10.37 26.84 0.54
CA GLY A 267 -11.28 26.42 1.60
C GLY A 267 -11.10 27.21 2.91
N THR A 268 -11.21 26.52 4.05
CA THR A 268 -11.24 27.15 5.38
C THR A 268 -9.99 27.98 5.65
N LYS A 269 -10.13 29.27 5.91
CA LYS A 269 -9.05 30.21 6.19
C LYS A 269 -8.09 30.47 5.00
N GLU A 270 -8.62 30.40 3.79
CA GLU A 270 -7.88 30.61 2.54
C GLU A 270 -7.28 32.02 2.45
N GLU A 271 -8.06 33.07 2.74
CA GLU A 271 -7.61 34.45 2.63
C GLU A 271 -6.55 34.80 3.69
N GLU A 272 -6.71 34.30 4.92
CA GLU A 272 -5.69 34.47 5.96
C GLU A 272 -4.38 33.75 5.56
N ALA A 273 -4.46 32.58 4.96
CA ALA A 273 -3.29 31.84 4.46
C ALA A 273 -2.55 32.62 3.36
N LYS A 274 -3.27 33.16 2.38
CA LYS A 274 -2.69 33.98 1.31
C LYS A 274 -1.98 35.24 1.87
N GLU A 275 -2.61 35.87 2.85
CA GLU A 275 -2.03 37.08 3.50
C GLU A 275 -0.77 36.69 4.29
N LEU A 276 -0.74 35.56 4.98
CA LEU A 276 0.47 35.05 5.67
C LEU A 276 1.61 34.82 4.68
N ILE A 277 1.33 34.13 3.56
CA ILE A 277 2.33 33.86 2.51
C ILE A 277 2.85 35.18 1.94
N ARG A 278 1.96 36.14 1.62
CA ARG A 278 2.35 37.47 1.10
C ARG A 278 3.24 38.24 2.08
N LYS A 279 2.88 38.23 3.36
CA LYS A 279 3.64 38.93 4.41
C LYS A 279 4.99 38.29 4.72
N SER A 280 5.15 37.00 4.43
CA SER A 280 6.39 36.28 4.69
C SER A 280 7.57 36.81 3.89
N GLY A 281 7.32 37.44 2.74
CA GLY A 281 8.34 37.89 1.79
C GLY A 281 9.08 36.77 1.06
N LEU A 282 8.64 35.51 1.21
CA LEU A 282 9.24 34.38 0.57
C LEU A 282 8.80 34.26 -0.90
N LYS A 283 9.65 33.66 -1.73
CA LYS A 283 9.34 33.40 -3.17
C LYS A 283 8.42 32.22 -3.34
N ILE A 284 7.18 32.34 -2.86
CA ILE A 284 6.14 31.34 -2.97
C ILE A 284 5.13 31.80 -4.03
N GLN A 285 4.89 30.96 -5.02
CA GLN A 285 3.91 31.22 -6.10
C GLN A 285 2.56 30.64 -5.68
N ALA A 286 1.60 31.50 -5.34
CA ALA A 286 0.26 31.10 -4.91
C ALA A 286 -0.76 31.25 -6.04
N TYR A 287 -1.57 30.18 -6.26
CA TYR A 287 -2.63 30.13 -7.28
C TYR A 287 -3.93 29.63 -6.66
N ASN A 288 -5.05 29.93 -7.29
CA ASN A 288 -6.38 29.46 -6.89
C ASN A 288 -6.85 28.26 -7.70
N ASP A 289 -6.61 28.30 -8.99
CA ASP A 289 -7.03 27.25 -9.94
C ASP A 289 -6.02 26.09 -9.93
N LEU A 290 -6.53 24.84 -9.94
CA LEU A 290 -5.70 23.63 -9.87
C LEU A 290 -4.90 23.42 -11.16
N ASP A 291 -5.53 23.60 -12.32
CA ASP A 291 -4.85 23.37 -13.60
C ASP A 291 -3.77 24.43 -13.84
N GLU A 292 -4.04 25.70 -13.47
CA GLU A 292 -3.06 26.77 -13.53
C GLU A 292 -1.88 26.48 -12.60
N ALA A 293 -2.14 26.11 -11.35
CA ALA A 293 -1.10 25.79 -10.37
C ALA A 293 -0.24 24.61 -10.81
N ALA A 294 -0.85 23.55 -11.31
CA ALA A 294 -0.14 22.38 -11.81
C ALA A 294 0.74 22.72 -13.02
N ARG A 295 0.22 23.48 -13.98
CA ARG A 295 1.01 23.96 -15.13
C ARG A 295 2.21 24.78 -14.69
N LYS A 296 2.03 25.65 -13.70
CA LYS A 296 3.12 26.47 -13.13
C LYS A 296 4.16 25.63 -12.39
N ALA A 297 3.75 24.57 -11.69
CA ALA A 297 4.66 23.63 -11.08
C ALA A 297 5.50 22.87 -12.14
N VAL A 298 4.86 22.45 -13.25
CA VAL A 298 5.55 21.80 -14.38
C VAL A 298 6.54 22.76 -15.05
N GLU A 299 6.14 24.02 -15.34
CA GLU A 299 7.02 25.04 -15.89
C GLU A 299 8.24 25.29 -14.96
N ALA A 300 7.99 25.36 -13.66
CA ALA A 300 9.05 25.58 -12.66
C ALA A 300 10.04 24.42 -12.55
N ALA A 301 9.59 23.19 -12.76
CA ALA A 301 10.44 21.98 -12.74
C ALA A 301 11.25 21.76 -14.05
N ALA A 302 10.94 22.51 -15.11
CA ALA A 302 11.62 22.39 -16.40
C ALA A 302 12.96 23.14 -16.47
N HIS A 303 13.21 24.03 -15.51
CA HIS A 303 14.42 24.84 -15.40
C HIS A 303 15.27 24.35 -14.22
#